data_18fbd2b18c6d4732456506707d8b53ce
#
_entry.id   18fbd2b18c6d4732456506707d8b53ce
#
_cell.length_a   1.000
_cell.length_b   1.000
_cell.length_c   1.000
_cell.angle_alpha   90.00
_cell.angle_beta   90.00
_cell.angle_gamma   90.00
#
_symmetry.space_group_name_H-M   'P 1'
#
loop_
_entity.id
_entity.type
_entity.pdbx_description
1 polymer ?
#
loop_
_entity_poly.entity_id
_entity_poly.type
_entity_poly.pdbx_seq_one_letter_code
_entity_poly.pdbx_strand_id
1 'polypeptide(L)'
;MSRWTRKVKSNWLPALLLAVPICYVLIQLFLILDRSYVIEVAMPNSLDDTLMCEGIIGVNEVEIAQTAQGTLYYLAQNGERVAAGDAVAQVYASEDAAAIGQKIRKIDEEIQILQESQNSASNLMDLEELEKQKMTAVYHLLEAGQTGDFSGLNSDYRTLQLSMNRTVVQLDETADFSARIAELNAQKEALSSSSQAQNITAGAGGYFVSAMDSQKKQYSIEQLQAMTPAQLQEAAQSAQQANSTGIVGKLWLDYHWYFYTTVSLSDAEKFREGDVLKISFPDCASEQVPVTVLSITPDEAAGVAKLELESEYINEDVVTLEQARAEISFETYKGLSVSKQALHVLDGQTGIYVKSGNMVYWRPVKVLFEGESQVILSDVYEDGVNEVKYYDNVIRTGKDIHHGKLLS
;
A
#
# COMPACT_ATOMS: atom_id res chain seq x y z
N MET A 1 -71.23 33.37 -55.52
CA MET A 1 -69.83 33.68 -55.30
C MET A 1 -69.69 34.68 -54.19
N SER A 2 -69.46 34.30 -52.95
CA SER A 2 -69.15 35.19 -51.84
C SER A 2 -67.88 34.75 -51.15
N ARG A 3 -66.87 35.61 -51.26
CA ARG A 3 -65.56 35.41 -50.63
C ARG A 3 -65.64 35.64 -49.15
N TRP A 4 -65.40 34.61 -48.38
CA TRP A 4 -65.27 34.68 -46.92
C TRP A 4 -63.85 35.10 -46.56
N THR A 5 -63.64 36.36 -46.19
CA THR A 5 -62.36 36.85 -45.63
C THR A 5 -62.38 36.68 -44.12
N ARG A 6 -61.68 35.66 -43.61
CA ARG A 6 -61.38 35.50 -42.21
C ARG A 6 -60.40 36.55 -41.76
N LYS A 7 -60.83 37.56 -40.98
CA LYS A 7 -59.96 38.49 -40.22
C LYS A 7 -59.34 37.72 -39.09
N VAL A 8 -58.08 37.33 -39.24
CA VAL A 8 -57.26 36.85 -38.10
C VAL A 8 -56.94 38.07 -37.22
N LYS A 9 -57.63 38.19 -36.08
CA LYS A 9 -57.26 39.16 -35.03
C LYS A 9 -55.92 38.67 -34.49
N SER A 10 -54.83 39.35 -34.82
CA SER A 10 -53.49 39.09 -34.27
C SER A 10 -53.47 39.48 -32.80
N ASN A 11 -53.60 38.48 -31.90
CA ASN A 11 -53.40 38.64 -30.46
C ASN A 11 -51.90 38.57 -30.12
N TRP A 12 -51.11 39.41 -30.78
CA TRP A 12 -49.66 39.44 -30.59
C TRP A 12 -49.26 40.18 -29.28
N LEU A 13 -50.09 41.05 -28.76
CA LEU A 13 -49.85 41.76 -27.52
C LEU A 13 -49.70 40.84 -26.28
N PRO A 14 -50.58 39.86 -26.00
CA PRO A 14 -50.39 38.94 -24.88
C PRO A 14 -49.21 37.98 -25.11
N ALA A 15 -48.89 37.60 -26.37
CA ALA A 15 -47.72 36.79 -26.69
C ALA A 15 -46.41 37.56 -26.44
N LEU A 16 -46.36 38.84 -26.73
CA LEU A 16 -45.24 39.71 -26.45
C LEU A 16 -45.03 39.92 -24.95
N LEU A 17 -46.13 40.10 -24.22
CA LEU A 17 -46.15 40.26 -22.74
C LEU A 17 -45.65 39.00 -22.00
N LEU A 18 -45.79 37.84 -22.60
CA LEU A 18 -45.32 36.57 -22.09
C LEU A 18 -43.87 36.28 -22.54
N ALA A 19 -43.47 36.71 -23.71
CA ALA A 19 -42.13 36.50 -24.25
C ALA A 19 -41.05 37.33 -23.51
N VAL A 20 -41.38 38.52 -23.01
CA VAL A 20 -40.41 39.38 -22.28
C VAL A 20 -39.93 38.74 -20.97
N PRO A 21 -40.78 38.24 -20.10
CA PRO A 21 -40.32 37.57 -18.87
C PRO A 21 -39.61 36.22 -19.15
N ILE A 22 -40.04 35.49 -20.19
CA ILE A 22 -39.34 34.25 -20.59
C ILE A 22 -37.94 34.59 -21.10
N CYS A 23 -37.79 35.62 -21.95
CA CYS A 23 -36.48 36.05 -22.45
C CYS A 23 -35.59 36.55 -21.28
N TYR A 24 -36.17 37.29 -20.32
CA TYR A 24 -35.46 37.73 -19.13
C TYR A 24 -35.00 36.53 -18.26
N VAL A 25 -35.84 35.53 -18.02
CA VAL A 25 -35.44 34.28 -17.31
C VAL A 25 -34.38 33.50 -18.06
N LEU A 26 -34.50 33.40 -19.38
CA LEU A 26 -33.46 32.75 -20.21
C LEU A 26 -32.13 33.49 -20.19
N ILE A 27 -32.14 34.82 -20.23
CA ILE A 27 -30.94 35.66 -20.08
C ILE A 27 -30.34 35.47 -18.68
N GLN A 28 -31.15 35.48 -17.63
CA GLN A 28 -30.69 35.26 -16.26
C GLN A 28 -30.13 33.83 -16.10
N LEU A 29 -30.82 32.85 -16.65
CA LEU A 29 -30.33 31.45 -16.66
C LEU A 29 -29.01 31.31 -17.41
N PHE A 30 -28.87 31.98 -18.57
CA PHE A 30 -27.62 32.01 -19.35
C PHE A 30 -26.49 32.68 -18.56
N LEU A 31 -26.75 33.80 -17.87
CA LEU A 31 -25.78 34.49 -17.04
C LEU A 31 -25.37 33.69 -15.79
N ILE A 32 -26.29 32.88 -15.23
CA ILE A 32 -26.01 31.98 -14.10
C ILE A 32 -25.23 30.73 -14.57
N LEU A 33 -25.56 30.19 -15.73
CA LEU A 33 -24.84 29.04 -16.30
C LEU A 33 -23.47 29.43 -16.90
N ASP A 34 -23.28 30.63 -17.33
CA ASP A 34 -22.00 31.17 -17.82
C ASP A 34 -21.12 31.61 -16.63
N ARG A 35 -20.91 30.70 -15.65
CA ARG A 35 -19.83 30.87 -14.66
C ARG A 35 -18.50 30.79 -15.41
N SER A 36 -18.00 31.95 -15.76
CA SER A 36 -16.82 32.09 -16.60
C SER A 36 -15.50 31.74 -15.92
N TYR A 37 -15.55 31.26 -14.66
CA TYR A 37 -14.34 30.90 -13.90
C TYR A 37 -14.59 29.83 -12.82
N VAL A 38 -13.59 29.03 -12.58
CA VAL A 38 -13.56 28.00 -11.51
C VAL A 38 -12.49 28.41 -10.49
N ILE A 39 -12.86 28.40 -9.22
CA ILE A 39 -11.97 28.74 -8.11
C ILE A 39 -11.60 27.48 -7.33
N GLU A 40 -10.37 27.42 -6.90
CA GLU A 40 -9.86 26.49 -5.89
C GLU A 40 -9.14 27.26 -4.78
N VAL A 41 -8.92 26.63 -3.65
CA VAL A 41 -8.24 27.26 -2.51
C VAL A 41 -6.82 26.70 -2.41
N ALA A 42 -5.82 27.58 -2.34
CA ALA A 42 -4.43 27.17 -2.10
C ALA A 42 -4.30 26.61 -0.67
N MET A 43 -4.15 25.30 -0.54
CA MET A 43 -4.08 24.62 0.75
C MET A 43 -2.70 24.01 0.96
N PRO A 44 -2.22 23.91 2.22
CA PRO A 44 -1.03 23.14 2.54
C PRO A 44 -1.20 21.68 2.08
N ASN A 45 -0.23 21.19 1.37
CA ASN A 45 -0.20 19.80 0.90
C ASN A 45 1.24 19.36 0.70
N SER A 46 1.43 18.06 0.50
CA SER A 46 2.69 17.48 0.05
C SER A 46 2.46 16.60 -1.16
N LEU A 47 3.40 16.61 -2.09
CA LEU A 47 3.46 15.69 -3.21
C LEU A 47 4.83 15.03 -3.24
N ASP A 48 4.84 13.73 -3.47
CA ASP A 48 6.06 12.98 -3.65
C ASP A 48 6.43 12.96 -5.14
N ASP A 49 7.72 13.20 -5.45
CA ASP A 49 8.27 12.87 -6.77
C ASP A 49 8.44 11.36 -6.81
N THR A 50 7.58 10.68 -7.55
CA THR A 50 7.57 9.23 -7.64
C THR A 50 7.75 8.75 -9.07
N LEU A 51 8.31 7.55 -9.21
CA LEU A 51 8.46 6.87 -10.49
C LEU A 51 7.91 5.46 -10.38
N MET A 52 6.94 5.14 -11.25
CA MET A 52 6.42 3.78 -11.38
C MET A 52 7.31 2.96 -12.31
N CYS A 53 7.69 1.78 -11.88
CA CYS A 53 8.46 0.84 -12.68
C CYS A 53 8.03 -0.61 -12.41
N GLU A 54 8.36 -1.51 -13.34
CA GLU A 54 8.18 -2.96 -13.20
C GLU A 54 9.53 -3.62 -13.08
N GLY A 55 9.65 -4.62 -12.21
CA GLY A 55 10.92 -5.26 -11.97
C GLY A 55 10.81 -6.68 -11.41
N ILE A 56 11.94 -7.26 -11.15
CA ILE A 56 12.10 -8.63 -10.66
C ILE A 56 12.90 -8.60 -9.37
N ILE A 57 12.42 -9.33 -8.37
CA ILE A 57 13.14 -9.54 -7.11
C ILE A 57 14.19 -10.65 -7.33
N GLY A 58 15.43 -10.34 -6.99
CA GLY A 58 16.53 -11.29 -6.94
C GLY A 58 16.92 -11.60 -5.50
N VAL A 59 16.94 -12.87 -5.14
CA VAL A 59 17.32 -13.34 -3.80
C VAL A 59 18.19 -14.58 -3.88
N ASN A 60 18.96 -14.82 -2.82
CA ASN A 60 19.64 -16.09 -2.62
C ASN A 60 18.68 -17.03 -1.90
N GLU A 61 18.19 -18.05 -2.61
CA GLU A 61 17.17 -18.94 -2.09
C GLU A 61 17.49 -20.41 -2.33
N VAL A 62 16.85 -21.29 -1.55
CA VAL A 62 16.87 -22.71 -1.74
C VAL A 62 15.45 -23.28 -1.65
N GLU A 63 15.12 -24.18 -2.57
CA GLU A 63 13.83 -24.85 -2.60
C GLU A 63 13.72 -25.93 -1.52
N ILE A 64 12.55 -26.06 -0.91
CA ILE A 64 12.20 -27.15 0.01
C ILE A 64 11.32 -28.14 -0.76
N ALA A 65 11.87 -29.31 -1.06
CA ALA A 65 11.15 -30.35 -1.80
C ALA A 65 10.06 -31.02 -0.95
N GLN A 66 8.94 -31.37 -1.56
CA GLN A 66 7.93 -32.21 -0.95
C GLN A 66 8.40 -33.66 -0.94
N THR A 67 8.73 -34.16 0.24
CA THR A 67 9.27 -35.53 0.40
C THR A 67 8.20 -36.60 0.55
N ALA A 68 6.92 -36.24 0.73
CA ALA A 68 5.81 -37.15 0.91
C ALA A 68 4.58 -36.73 0.12
N GLN A 69 3.77 -37.71 -0.32
CA GLN A 69 2.47 -37.44 -0.94
C GLN A 69 1.38 -37.34 0.13
N GLY A 70 0.48 -36.37 -0.01
CA GLY A 70 -0.64 -36.19 0.91
C GLY A 70 -1.09 -34.75 0.99
N THR A 71 -1.90 -34.44 2.01
CA THR A 71 -2.39 -33.08 2.28
C THR A 71 -1.33 -32.30 3.04
N LEU A 72 -0.84 -31.24 2.40
CA LEU A 72 0.17 -30.35 2.97
C LEU A 72 -0.48 -29.34 3.93
N TYR A 73 0.16 -29.14 5.07
CA TYR A 73 -0.19 -28.10 6.03
C TYR A 73 1.08 -27.33 6.44
N TYR A 74 1.07 -26.01 6.25
CA TYR A 74 2.18 -25.16 6.64
C TYR A 74 2.19 -24.89 8.14
N LEU A 75 3.38 -24.98 8.75
CA LEU A 75 3.65 -24.63 10.14
C LEU A 75 4.27 -23.25 10.25
N ALA A 76 5.22 -22.96 9.34
CA ALA A 76 5.86 -21.66 9.24
C ALA A 76 5.02 -20.71 8.37
N GLN A 77 5.02 -19.44 8.73
CA GLN A 77 4.39 -18.35 7.97
C GLN A 77 5.39 -17.75 6.97
N ASN A 78 4.88 -17.06 5.94
CA ASN A 78 5.75 -16.32 5.02
C ASN A 78 6.51 -15.23 5.78
N GLY A 79 7.81 -15.09 5.49
CA GLY A 79 8.69 -14.16 6.20
C GLY A 79 9.13 -14.62 7.59
N GLU A 80 8.64 -15.76 8.09
CA GLU A 80 9.10 -16.31 9.36
C GLU A 80 10.54 -16.83 9.24
N ARG A 81 11.37 -16.42 10.18
CA ARG A 81 12.75 -16.90 10.27
C ARG A 81 12.80 -18.28 10.91
N VAL A 82 13.27 -19.27 10.15
CA VAL A 82 13.41 -20.67 10.61
C VAL A 82 14.88 -21.05 10.68
N ALA A 83 15.21 -21.98 11.60
CA ALA A 83 16.54 -22.56 11.69
C ALA A 83 16.63 -23.86 10.88
N ALA A 84 17.83 -24.29 10.57
CA ALA A 84 18.06 -25.60 9.96
C ALA A 84 17.52 -26.71 10.89
N GLY A 85 16.65 -27.58 10.35
CA GLY A 85 15.99 -28.64 11.09
C GLY A 85 14.60 -28.32 11.63
N ASP A 86 14.20 -27.03 11.61
CA ASP A 86 12.84 -26.66 12.03
C ASP A 86 11.79 -27.22 11.07
N ALA A 87 10.65 -27.65 11.61
CA ALA A 87 9.55 -28.15 10.80
C ALA A 87 8.78 -26.97 10.20
N VAL A 88 8.82 -26.83 8.85
CA VAL A 88 8.13 -25.76 8.11
C VAL A 88 6.76 -26.19 7.62
N ALA A 89 6.54 -27.48 7.44
CA ALA A 89 5.26 -28.01 7.01
C ALA A 89 5.08 -29.47 7.52
N GLN A 90 3.83 -29.91 7.45
CA GLN A 90 3.42 -31.29 7.72
C GLN A 90 2.62 -31.84 6.57
N VAL A 91 2.89 -33.11 6.21
CA VAL A 91 2.10 -33.86 5.23
C VAL A 91 1.28 -34.92 5.93
N TYR A 92 -0.02 -34.89 5.73
CA TYR A 92 -0.98 -35.83 6.24
C TYR A 92 -1.49 -36.78 5.15
N ALA A 93 -1.80 -38.03 5.52
CA ALA A 93 -2.27 -39.02 4.57
C ALA A 93 -3.65 -38.69 3.96
N SER A 94 -4.46 -37.82 4.61
CA SER A 94 -5.79 -37.38 4.15
C SER A 94 -6.15 -36.03 4.73
N GLU A 95 -7.19 -35.38 4.15
CA GLU A 95 -7.76 -34.13 4.68
C GLU A 95 -8.35 -34.31 6.09
N ASP A 96 -8.98 -35.46 6.39
CA ASP A 96 -9.48 -35.76 7.73
C ASP A 96 -8.34 -35.83 8.75
N ALA A 97 -7.23 -36.47 8.39
CA ALA A 97 -6.06 -36.52 9.25
C ALA A 97 -5.44 -35.13 9.45
N ALA A 98 -5.43 -34.29 8.44
CA ALA A 98 -4.98 -32.91 8.54
C ALA A 98 -5.89 -32.06 9.44
N ALA A 99 -7.22 -32.22 9.32
CA ALA A 99 -8.19 -31.54 10.18
C ALA A 99 -8.05 -31.95 11.65
N ILE A 100 -7.76 -33.25 11.92
CA ILE A 100 -7.45 -33.72 13.26
C ILE A 100 -6.12 -33.11 13.78
N GLY A 101 -5.11 -33.06 12.94
CA GLY A 101 -3.83 -32.43 13.27
C GLY A 101 -3.98 -30.93 13.62
N GLN A 102 -4.84 -30.19 12.93
CA GLN A 102 -5.18 -28.81 13.29
C GLN A 102 -5.85 -28.70 14.68
N LYS A 103 -6.76 -29.64 15.00
CA LYS A 103 -7.38 -29.67 16.33
C LYS A 103 -6.34 -29.92 17.41
N ILE A 104 -5.41 -30.85 17.20
CA ILE A 104 -4.32 -31.14 18.13
C ILE A 104 -3.48 -29.88 18.37
N ARG A 105 -3.09 -29.14 17.32
CA ARG A 105 -2.31 -27.91 17.48
C ARG A 105 -3.06 -26.84 18.29
N LYS A 106 -4.35 -26.64 18.02
CA LYS A 106 -5.16 -25.70 18.84
C LYS A 106 -5.21 -26.11 20.32
N ILE A 107 -5.25 -27.41 20.58
CA ILE A 107 -5.18 -27.94 21.96
C ILE A 107 -3.80 -27.66 22.58
N ASP A 108 -2.72 -27.85 21.81
CA ASP A 108 -1.36 -27.55 22.28
C ASP A 108 -1.14 -26.06 22.54
N GLU A 109 -1.65 -25.18 21.69
CA GLU A 109 -1.64 -23.74 21.93
C GLU A 109 -2.40 -23.34 23.20
N GLU A 110 -3.61 -23.92 23.42
CA GLU A 110 -4.38 -23.67 24.61
C GLU A 110 -3.63 -24.17 25.88
N ILE A 111 -3.05 -25.36 25.82
CA ILE A 111 -2.21 -25.89 26.91
C ILE A 111 -1.03 -24.97 27.20
N GLN A 112 -0.34 -24.51 26.18
CA GLN A 112 0.81 -23.61 26.33
C GLN A 112 0.41 -22.27 26.96
N ILE A 113 -0.71 -21.68 26.54
CA ILE A 113 -1.25 -20.44 27.13
C ILE A 113 -1.59 -20.63 28.60
N LEU A 114 -2.25 -21.73 28.94
CA LEU A 114 -2.60 -22.05 30.33
C LEU A 114 -1.35 -22.26 31.21
N GLN A 115 -0.35 -22.99 30.71
CA GLN A 115 0.93 -23.20 31.41
C GLN A 115 1.71 -21.89 31.61
N GLU A 116 1.81 -21.06 30.58
CA GLU A 116 2.44 -19.74 30.67
C GLU A 116 1.71 -18.82 31.64
N SER A 117 0.38 -18.91 31.68
CA SER A 117 -0.42 -18.13 32.64
C SER A 117 -0.16 -18.51 34.10
N GLN A 118 0.04 -19.79 34.36
CA GLN A 118 0.37 -20.29 35.74
C GLN A 118 1.81 -19.94 36.13
N ASN A 119 2.77 -20.10 35.22
CA ASN A 119 4.19 -19.87 35.54
C ASN A 119 4.50 -18.38 35.80
N SER A 120 3.66 -17.48 35.33
CA SER A 120 3.82 -16.03 35.52
C SER A 120 3.42 -15.55 36.92
N ALA A 121 2.79 -16.39 37.73
CA ALA A 121 2.45 -16.05 39.12
C ALA A 121 3.69 -15.81 40.01
N SER A 122 4.88 -16.24 39.57
CA SER A 122 6.15 -15.91 40.20
C SER A 122 6.71 -14.53 39.87
N ASN A 123 6.24 -13.90 38.81
CA ASN A 123 6.57 -12.54 38.42
C ASN A 123 5.31 -11.68 38.63
N LEU A 124 5.27 -10.93 39.73
CA LEU A 124 4.23 -9.96 40.05
C LEU A 124 4.15 -8.86 38.99
N MET A 125 3.48 -9.16 37.89
CA MET A 125 3.12 -8.14 36.90
C MET A 125 2.01 -7.30 37.52
N ASP A 126 2.10 -5.98 37.46
CA ASP A 126 1.08 -5.09 37.99
C ASP A 126 -0.27 -5.34 37.29
N LEU A 127 -1.35 -5.39 38.04
CA LEU A 127 -2.71 -5.57 37.51
C LEU A 127 -3.07 -4.48 36.49
N GLU A 128 -2.56 -3.28 36.72
CA GLU A 128 -2.73 -2.16 35.79
C GLU A 128 -2.08 -2.44 34.42
N GLU A 129 -0.89 -3.03 34.42
CA GLU A 129 -0.21 -3.41 33.17
C GLU A 129 -0.92 -4.54 32.43
N LEU A 130 -1.47 -5.53 33.17
CA LEU A 130 -2.29 -6.60 32.56
C LEU A 130 -3.57 -6.04 31.92
N GLU A 131 -4.24 -5.10 32.58
CA GLU A 131 -5.43 -4.43 32.04
C GLU A 131 -5.08 -3.61 30.80
N LYS A 132 -3.94 -2.92 30.79
CA LYS A 132 -3.44 -2.16 29.63
C LYS A 132 -3.15 -3.10 28.45
N GLN A 133 -2.42 -4.19 28.65
CA GLN A 133 -2.14 -5.18 27.60
C GLN A 133 -3.42 -5.78 27.02
N LYS A 134 -4.38 -6.13 27.91
CA LYS A 134 -5.70 -6.63 27.49
C LYS A 134 -6.43 -5.60 26.61
N MET A 135 -6.48 -4.34 27.05
CA MET A 135 -7.17 -3.27 26.29
C MET A 135 -6.47 -2.99 24.96
N THR A 136 -5.15 -2.99 24.92
CA THR A 136 -4.38 -2.82 23.69
C THR A 136 -4.66 -3.95 22.70
N ALA A 137 -4.62 -5.21 23.16
CA ALA A 137 -4.94 -6.36 22.30
C ALA A 137 -6.38 -6.30 21.76
N VAL A 138 -7.36 -5.93 22.61
CA VAL A 138 -8.76 -5.75 22.15
C VAL A 138 -8.86 -4.63 21.11
N TYR A 139 -8.13 -3.53 21.30
CA TYR A 139 -8.14 -2.42 20.34
C TYR A 139 -7.59 -2.85 18.98
N HIS A 140 -6.43 -3.54 18.94
CA HIS A 140 -5.84 -4.07 17.71
C HIS A 140 -6.77 -5.07 17.00
N LEU A 141 -7.43 -5.99 17.77
CA LEU A 141 -8.40 -6.92 17.19
C LEU A 141 -9.61 -6.21 16.56
N LEU A 142 -10.08 -5.11 17.16
CA LEU A 142 -11.16 -4.30 16.59
C LEU A 142 -10.70 -3.54 15.35
N GLU A 143 -9.50 -3.00 15.38
CA GLU A 143 -8.88 -2.29 14.25
C GLU A 143 -8.68 -3.23 13.06
N ALA A 144 -8.14 -4.43 13.28
CA ALA A 144 -8.00 -5.49 12.27
C ALA A 144 -9.35 -5.82 11.61
N GLY A 145 -10.44 -5.86 12.40
CA GLY A 145 -11.78 -6.08 11.88
C GLY A 145 -12.34 -4.92 11.03
N GLN A 146 -11.83 -3.70 11.20
CA GLN A 146 -12.25 -2.51 10.45
C GLN A 146 -11.40 -2.30 9.19
N THR A 147 -10.11 -2.51 9.29
CA THR A 147 -9.15 -2.29 8.20
C THR A 147 -9.05 -3.47 7.25
N GLY A 148 -9.38 -4.68 7.73
CA GLY A 148 -9.15 -5.94 7.00
C GLY A 148 -7.68 -6.40 7.05
N ASP A 149 -6.84 -5.73 7.82
CA ASP A 149 -5.48 -6.16 8.09
C ASP A 149 -5.48 -7.13 9.26
N PHE A 150 -5.24 -8.40 8.97
CA PHE A 150 -5.18 -9.49 9.95
C PHE A 150 -3.75 -9.88 10.33
N SER A 151 -2.75 -9.13 9.90
CA SER A 151 -1.37 -9.28 10.36
C SER A 151 -1.34 -9.10 11.87
N GLY A 152 -0.70 -9.99 12.61
CA GLY A 152 -0.67 -9.92 14.07
C GLY A 152 -1.93 -10.44 14.82
N LEU A 153 -3.02 -10.80 14.13
CA LEU A 153 -4.26 -11.27 14.78
C LEU A 153 -4.02 -12.40 15.80
N ASN A 154 -3.19 -13.37 15.45
CA ASN A 154 -2.85 -14.50 16.34
C ASN A 154 -2.07 -14.04 17.58
N SER A 155 -1.14 -13.11 17.41
CA SER A 155 -0.36 -12.50 18.48
C SER A 155 -1.24 -11.74 19.46
N ASP A 156 -2.14 -10.90 18.96
CA ASP A 156 -3.05 -10.10 19.77
C ASP A 156 -4.07 -10.99 20.50
N TYR A 157 -4.61 -12.00 19.84
CA TYR A 157 -5.49 -12.98 20.46
C TYR A 157 -4.79 -13.76 21.58
N ARG A 158 -3.55 -14.20 21.37
CA ARG A 158 -2.73 -14.84 22.39
C ARG A 158 -2.46 -13.91 23.58
N THR A 159 -2.10 -12.64 23.29
CA THR A 159 -1.86 -11.61 24.33
C THR A 159 -3.11 -11.37 25.16
N LEU A 160 -4.27 -11.30 24.51
CA LEU A 160 -5.56 -11.15 25.19
C LEU A 160 -5.83 -12.34 26.13
N GLN A 161 -5.69 -13.58 25.64
CA GLN A 161 -5.91 -14.78 26.46
C GLN A 161 -4.94 -14.86 27.64
N LEU A 162 -3.64 -14.60 27.41
CA LEU A 162 -2.64 -14.58 28.47
C LEU A 162 -2.95 -13.54 29.55
N SER A 163 -3.29 -12.31 29.17
CA SER A 163 -3.60 -11.24 30.12
C SER A 163 -4.86 -11.54 30.91
N MET A 164 -5.89 -12.12 30.26
CA MET A 164 -7.10 -12.56 30.98
C MET A 164 -6.82 -13.66 31.97
N ASN A 165 -6.10 -14.72 31.58
CA ASN A 165 -5.78 -15.84 32.46
C ASN A 165 -4.87 -15.42 33.65
N ARG A 166 -3.87 -14.56 33.36
CA ARG A 166 -2.99 -14.00 34.41
C ARG A 166 -3.76 -13.14 35.41
N THR A 167 -4.73 -12.35 34.93
CA THR A 167 -5.62 -11.58 35.80
C THR A 167 -6.40 -12.51 36.74
N VAL A 168 -6.92 -13.63 36.22
CA VAL A 168 -7.62 -14.63 37.07
C VAL A 168 -6.70 -15.20 38.11
N VAL A 169 -5.49 -15.66 37.76
CA VAL A 169 -4.49 -16.23 38.70
C VAL A 169 -4.07 -15.20 39.74
N GLN A 170 -3.98 -13.91 39.37
CA GLN A 170 -3.57 -12.85 40.30
C GLN A 170 -4.66 -12.44 41.29
N LEU A 171 -5.94 -12.50 40.87
CA LEU A 171 -7.08 -12.16 41.70
C LEU A 171 -7.54 -13.34 42.59
N ASP A 172 -7.28 -14.57 42.18
CA ASP A 172 -7.63 -15.79 42.88
C ASP A 172 -6.38 -16.69 43.04
N GLU A 173 -5.76 -16.63 44.19
CA GLU A 173 -4.58 -17.43 44.52
C GLU A 173 -4.85 -18.96 44.45
N THR A 174 -6.11 -19.37 44.40
CA THR A 174 -6.52 -20.79 44.27
C THR A 174 -6.79 -21.18 42.82
N ALA A 175 -6.72 -20.25 41.87
CA ALA A 175 -6.92 -20.53 40.46
C ALA A 175 -5.84 -21.48 39.93
N ASP A 176 -6.26 -22.67 39.53
CA ASP A 176 -5.39 -23.73 38.99
C ASP A 176 -5.96 -24.27 37.67
N PHE A 177 -5.16 -24.18 36.62
CA PHE A 177 -5.52 -24.71 35.31
C PHE A 177 -5.13 -26.19 35.12
N SER A 178 -4.54 -26.85 36.11
CA SER A 178 -4.03 -28.23 35.99
C SER A 178 -5.11 -29.22 35.56
N ALA A 179 -6.34 -29.08 36.05
CA ALA A 179 -7.46 -29.92 35.64
C ALA A 179 -7.83 -29.74 34.17
N ARG A 180 -7.84 -28.49 33.69
CA ARG A 180 -8.12 -28.17 32.28
C ARG A 180 -6.99 -28.68 31.37
N ILE A 181 -5.74 -28.50 31.76
CA ILE A 181 -4.56 -29.04 31.06
C ILE A 181 -4.60 -30.56 30.97
N ALA A 182 -5.01 -31.25 32.04
CA ALA A 182 -5.16 -32.70 32.03
C ALA A 182 -6.26 -33.17 31.07
N GLU A 183 -7.41 -32.49 31.05
CA GLU A 183 -8.51 -32.75 30.11
C GLU A 183 -8.04 -32.57 28.67
N LEU A 184 -7.38 -31.45 28.35
CA LEU A 184 -6.84 -31.15 27.02
C LEU A 184 -5.81 -32.19 26.58
N ASN A 185 -4.92 -32.62 27.46
CA ASN A 185 -3.96 -33.69 27.17
C ASN A 185 -4.67 -35.02 26.85
N ALA A 186 -5.73 -35.39 27.59
CA ALA A 186 -6.52 -36.57 27.29
C ALA A 186 -7.23 -36.49 25.94
N GLN A 187 -7.77 -35.32 25.58
CA GLN A 187 -8.34 -35.07 24.25
C GLN A 187 -7.29 -35.20 23.14
N LYS A 188 -6.09 -34.63 23.34
CA LYS A 188 -4.96 -34.76 22.42
C LYS A 188 -4.55 -36.21 22.20
N GLU A 189 -4.44 -36.99 23.28
CA GLU A 189 -4.07 -38.39 23.20
C GLU A 189 -5.10 -39.24 22.41
N ALA A 190 -6.39 -38.97 22.62
CA ALA A 190 -7.47 -39.64 21.87
C ALA A 190 -7.43 -39.33 20.34
N LEU A 191 -6.98 -38.14 19.95
CA LEU A 191 -6.89 -37.71 18.55
C LEU A 191 -5.59 -38.16 17.87
N SER A 192 -4.50 -38.33 18.62
CA SER A 192 -3.14 -38.54 18.11
C SER A 192 -3.00 -39.80 17.24
N SER A 193 -3.76 -40.86 17.54
CA SER A 193 -3.71 -42.12 16.77
C SER A 193 -4.26 -41.98 15.33
N SER A 194 -5.09 -40.97 15.08
CA SER A 194 -5.76 -40.72 13.80
C SER A 194 -5.08 -39.61 12.94
N SER A 195 -3.99 -39.00 13.43
CA SER A 195 -3.36 -37.85 12.84
C SER A 195 -1.85 -38.02 12.69
N GLN A 196 -1.43 -39.12 12.01
CA GLN A 196 0.00 -39.28 11.72
C GLN A 196 0.40 -38.28 10.61
N ALA A 197 1.37 -37.43 10.93
CA ALA A 197 1.96 -36.47 10.02
C ALA A 197 3.44 -36.77 9.80
N GLN A 198 3.92 -36.50 8.59
CA GLN A 198 5.34 -36.45 8.30
C GLN A 198 5.78 -34.99 8.27
N ASN A 199 6.77 -34.64 9.10
CA ASN A 199 7.33 -33.31 9.09
C ASN A 199 8.23 -33.08 7.88
N ILE A 200 8.11 -31.92 7.28
CA ILE A 200 9.05 -31.38 6.30
C ILE A 200 9.85 -30.30 7.01
N THR A 201 11.16 -30.46 7.01
CA THR A 201 12.06 -29.57 7.75
C THR A 201 12.87 -28.68 6.81
N ALA A 202 13.24 -27.50 7.33
CA ALA A 202 14.15 -26.58 6.65
C ALA A 202 15.56 -27.21 6.57
N GLY A 203 16.14 -27.26 5.38
CA GLY A 203 17.50 -27.76 5.15
C GLY A 203 18.59 -26.78 5.58
N ALA A 204 18.26 -25.51 5.69
CA ALA A 204 19.12 -24.39 6.09
C ALA A 204 18.33 -23.40 6.94
N GLY A 205 19.04 -22.48 7.60
CA GLY A 205 18.39 -21.33 8.25
C GLY A 205 18.06 -20.26 7.20
N GLY A 206 16.91 -19.60 7.37
CA GLY A 206 16.47 -18.56 6.42
C GLY A 206 15.07 -18.08 6.71
N TYR A 207 14.51 -17.29 5.79
CA TYR A 207 13.11 -16.81 5.84
C TYR A 207 12.25 -17.70 4.95
N PHE A 208 11.20 -18.24 5.50
CA PHE A 208 10.33 -19.19 4.81
C PHE A 208 9.37 -18.47 3.85
N VAL A 209 9.15 -19.05 2.66
CA VAL A 209 8.13 -18.63 1.68
C VAL A 209 7.39 -19.86 1.19
N SER A 210 6.07 -19.87 1.28
CA SER A 210 5.24 -21.00 0.85
C SER A 210 5.22 -21.14 -0.68
N ALA A 211 5.13 -22.36 -1.20
CA ALA A 211 4.99 -22.59 -2.65
C ALA A 211 3.63 -22.14 -3.21
N MET A 212 2.64 -21.88 -2.35
CA MET A 212 1.34 -21.35 -2.78
C MET A 212 1.45 -19.89 -3.22
N ASP A 213 2.38 -19.14 -2.64
CA ASP A 213 2.58 -17.71 -2.91
C ASP A 213 3.74 -17.45 -3.88
N SER A 214 4.55 -18.47 -4.17
CA SER A 214 5.67 -18.44 -5.12
C SER A 214 5.28 -19.12 -6.44
N GLN A 215 4.61 -18.39 -7.31
CA GLN A 215 4.04 -18.99 -8.56
C GLN A 215 4.70 -18.51 -9.86
N LYS A 216 5.58 -17.50 -9.80
CA LYS A 216 6.25 -16.96 -11.00
C LYS A 216 7.65 -17.58 -11.18
N LYS A 217 8.13 -17.56 -12.42
CA LYS A 217 9.48 -18.01 -12.72
C LYS A 217 10.49 -17.12 -12.03
N GLN A 218 11.33 -17.72 -11.24
CA GLN A 218 12.38 -17.02 -10.53
C GLN A 218 13.69 -17.07 -11.31
N TYR A 219 14.47 -16.00 -11.19
CA TYR A 219 15.78 -15.86 -11.79
C TYR A 219 16.80 -15.75 -10.66
N SER A 220 17.97 -16.40 -10.79
CA SER A 220 19.05 -16.20 -9.82
C SER A 220 19.62 -14.77 -9.94
N ILE A 221 20.26 -14.30 -8.87
CA ILE A 221 20.91 -12.98 -8.84
C ILE A 221 21.90 -12.87 -10.01
N GLU A 222 22.71 -13.92 -10.27
CA GLU A 222 23.70 -13.95 -11.36
C GLU A 222 23.02 -13.84 -12.74
N GLN A 223 21.85 -14.48 -12.91
CA GLN A 223 21.08 -14.36 -14.16
C GLN A 223 20.58 -12.93 -14.36
N LEU A 224 20.01 -12.32 -13.30
CA LEU A 224 19.52 -10.94 -13.36
C LEU A 224 20.65 -9.93 -13.59
N GLN A 225 21.80 -10.13 -12.96
CA GLN A 225 22.99 -9.31 -13.20
C GLN A 225 23.50 -9.41 -14.62
N ALA A 226 23.49 -10.61 -15.21
CA ALA A 226 23.96 -10.84 -16.58
C ALA A 226 22.98 -10.35 -17.67
N MET A 227 21.70 -10.10 -17.34
CA MET A 227 20.71 -9.61 -18.30
C MET A 227 21.04 -8.20 -18.78
N THR A 228 20.92 -7.99 -20.08
CA THR A 228 20.89 -6.63 -20.64
C THR A 228 19.61 -5.90 -20.23
N PRO A 229 19.57 -4.55 -20.26
CA PRO A 229 18.35 -3.79 -19.95
C PRO A 229 17.13 -4.25 -20.77
N ALA A 230 17.28 -4.51 -22.06
CA ALA A 230 16.19 -5.00 -22.91
C ALA A 230 15.69 -6.39 -22.49
N GLN A 231 16.61 -7.32 -22.14
CA GLN A 231 16.24 -8.66 -21.66
C GLN A 231 15.53 -8.62 -20.32
N LEU A 232 15.96 -7.73 -19.41
CA LEU A 232 15.33 -7.54 -18.12
C LEU A 232 13.91 -6.97 -18.28
N GLN A 233 13.72 -6.00 -19.17
CA GLN A 233 12.41 -5.43 -19.48
C GLN A 233 11.44 -6.50 -20.01
N GLU A 234 11.88 -7.33 -20.95
CA GLU A 234 11.09 -8.45 -21.47
C GLU A 234 10.76 -9.47 -20.38
N ALA A 235 11.72 -9.81 -19.52
CA ALA A 235 11.53 -10.74 -18.41
C ALA A 235 10.54 -10.21 -17.38
N ALA A 236 10.60 -8.92 -17.02
CA ALA A 236 9.70 -8.27 -16.08
C ALA A 236 8.23 -8.20 -16.58
N GLN A 237 8.05 -8.10 -17.90
CA GLN A 237 6.72 -8.08 -18.54
C GLN A 237 6.16 -9.47 -18.85
N SER A 238 6.99 -10.51 -18.79
CA SER A 238 6.56 -11.87 -19.10
C SER A 238 5.94 -12.55 -17.87
N ALA A 239 4.63 -12.85 -17.92
CA ALA A 239 3.93 -13.63 -16.91
C ALA A 239 4.27 -15.13 -17.01
N GLN A 240 5.55 -15.51 -16.86
CA GLN A 240 5.95 -16.91 -16.87
C GLN A 240 5.66 -17.53 -15.51
N GLN A 241 4.85 -18.60 -15.50
CA GLN A 241 4.59 -19.37 -14.28
C GLN A 241 5.75 -20.30 -13.95
N ALA A 242 6.11 -20.38 -12.66
CA ALA A 242 7.04 -21.39 -12.17
C ALA A 242 6.37 -22.77 -12.14
N ASN A 243 7.17 -23.81 -12.33
CA ASN A 243 6.70 -25.18 -12.13
C ASN A 243 6.91 -25.54 -10.65
N SER A 244 5.94 -25.24 -9.80
CA SER A 244 6.00 -25.51 -8.35
C SER A 244 5.63 -26.95 -7.96
N THR A 245 5.49 -27.86 -8.94
CA THR A 245 5.12 -29.25 -8.66
C THR A 245 6.19 -29.95 -7.84
N GLY A 246 5.85 -30.40 -6.64
CA GLY A 246 6.77 -31.12 -5.76
C GLY A 246 7.64 -30.23 -4.87
N ILE A 247 7.32 -28.94 -4.77
CA ILE A 247 7.97 -27.98 -3.88
C ILE A 247 7.00 -27.59 -2.78
N VAL A 248 7.45 -27.56 -1.53
CA VAL A 248 6.68 -27.09 -0.36
C VAL A 248 6.83 -25.58 -0.18
N GLY A 249 7.99 -25.07 -0.48
CA GLY A 249 8.32 -23.66 -0.33
C GLY A 249 9.78 -23.41 -0.63
N LYS A 250 10.20 -22.22 -0.28
CA LYS A 250 11.58 -21.74 -0.46
C LYS A 250 12.08 -21.13 0.84
N LEU A 251 13.39 -21.06 0.99
CA LEU A 251 14.06 -20.32 2.05
C LEU A 251 14.91 -19.23 1.42
N TRP A 252 14.66 -17.99 1.79
CA TRP A 252 15.61 -16.92 1.56
C TRP A 252 16.73 -17.04 2.57
N LEU A 253 17.94 -17.35 2.07
CA LEU A 253 19.09 -17.66 2.93
C LEU A 253 19.74 -16.44 3.56
N ASP A 254 19.46 -15.26 3.00
CA ASP A 254 20.01 -13.99 3.40
C ASP A 254 18.88 -12.97 3.68
N TYR A 255 19.18 -11.89 4.38
CA TYR A 255 18.29 -10.76 4.57
C TYR A 255 18.44 -9.68 3.47
N HIS A 256 19.43 -9.84 2.58
CA HIS A 256 19.62 -8.99 1.41
C HIS A 256 18.76 -9.50 0.25
N TRP A 257 18.01 -8.59 -0.36
CA TRP A 257 17.31 -8.83 -1.59
C TRP A 257 17.52 -7.65 -2.55
N TYR A 258 17.38 -7.93 -3.83
CA TYR A 258 17.66 -6.99 -4.90
C TYR A 258 16.41 -6.77 -5.75
N PHE A 259 16.16 -5.54 -6.14
CA PHE A 259 15.12 -5.21 -7.10
C PHE A 259 15.78 -4.76 -8.39
N TYR A 260 15.61 -5.56 -9.43
CA TYR A 260 16.12 -5.28 -10.77
C TYR A 260 14.99 -4.69 -11.61
N THR A 261 15.15 -3.46 -12.09
CA THR A 261 14.15 -2.78 -12.89
C THR A 261 14.78 -2.04 -14.06
N THR A 262 13.95 -1.59 -14.99
CA THR A 262 14.34 -0.73 -16.11
C THR A 262 13.53 0.55 -16.08
N VAL A 263 14.21 1.67 -16.34
CA VAL A 263 13.62 3.00 -16.43
C VAL A 263 14.04 3.65 -17.73
N SER A 264 13.36 4.74 -18.16
CA SER A 264 13.80 5.52 -19.32
C SER A 264 15.17 6.16 -19.05
N LEU A 265 15.95 6.46 -20.10
CA LEU A 265 17.24 7.15 -19.92
C LEU A 265 17.08 8.52 -19.24
N SER A 266 15.98 9.23 -19.51
CA SER A 266 15.69 10.51 -18.84
C SER A 266 15.38 10.36 -17.35
N ASP A 267 14.69 9.29 -16.97
CA ASP A 267 14.42 9.00 -15.54
C ASP A 267 15.67 8.50 -14.83
N ALA A 268 16.54 7.78 -15.53
CA ALA A 268 17.80 7.30 -14.97
C ALA A 268 18.73 8.44 -14.48
N GLU A 269 18.61 9.65 -15.06
CA GLU A 269 19.36 10.83 -14.60
C GLU A 269 18.98 11.29 -13.18
N LYS A 270 17.83 10.86 -12.67
CA LYS A 270 17.39 11.15 -11.30
C LYS A 270 18.11 10.30 -10.25
N PHE A 271 18.73 9.17 -10.66
CA PHE A 271 19.36 8.23 -9.76
C PHE A 271 20.88 8.44 -9.71
N ARG A 272 21.47 8.18 -8.56
CA ARG A 272 22.92 8.11 -8.37
C ARG A 272 23.26 6.87 -7.58
N GLU A 273 24.35 6.21 -7.94
CA GLU A 273 24.87 5.08 -7.16
C GLU A 273 25.17 5.50 -5.72
N GLY A 274 24.67 4.73 -4.77
CA GLY A 274 24.74 5.00 -3.33
C GLY A 274 23.56 5.82 -2.76
N ASP A 275 22.64 6.32 -3.57
CA ASP A 275 21.43 6.99 -3.06
C ASP A 275 20.56 6.00 -2.29
N VAL A 276 20.02 6.45 -1.16
CA VAL A 276 19.02 5.70 -0.39
C VAL A 276 17.65 6.30 -0.69
N LEU A 277 16.82 5.51 -1.35
CA LEU A 277 15.47 5.86 -1.77
C LEU A 277 14.45 5.03 -1.01
N LYS A 278 13.17 5.31 -1.21
CA LYS A 278 12.07 4.50 -0.69
C LYS A 278 11.31 3.87 -1.85
N ILE A 279 10.97 2.60 -1.70
CA ILE A 279 10.16 1.86 -2.65
C ILE A 279 8.90 1.34 -1.97
N SER A 280 7.79 1.41 -2.64
CA SER A 280 6.54 0.76 -2.25
C SER A 280 6.04 -0.14 -3.37
N PHE A 281 5.27 -1.16 -3.01
CA PHE A 281 4.70 -2.11 -3.96
C PHE A 281 3.17 -1.99 -3.91
N PRO A 282 2.53 -1.27 -4.84
CA PRO A 282 1.10 -0.97 -4.79
C PRO A 282 0.18 -2.21 -4.79
N ASP A 283 0.68 -3.33 -5.29
CA ASP A 283 -0.07 -4.60 -5.33
C ASP A 283 0.00 -5.37 -3.99
N CYS A 284 0.79 -4.90 -3.02
CA CYS A 284 0.91 -5.39 -1.65
C CYS A 284 0.55 -4.26 -0.67
N ALA A 285 0.07 -4.61 0.52
CA ALA A 285 -0.16 -3.64 1.60
C ALA A 285 1.15 -3.15 2.25
N SER A 286 2.27 -3.20 1.50
CA SER A 286 3.60 -2.93 2.04
C SER A 286 3.80 -1.45 2.38
N GLU A 287 4.41 -1.22 3.53
CA GLU A 287 5.00 0.06 3.88
C GLU A 287 6.12 0.44 2.89
N GLN A 288 6.49 1.73 2.89
CA GLN A 288 7.66 2.19 2.12
C GLN A 288 8.94 1.54 2.67
N VAL A 289 9.63 0.78 1.82
CA VAL A 289 10.85 0.04 2.16
C VAL A 289 12.07 0.85 1.70
N PRO A 290 13.11 1.03 2.53
CA PRO A 290 14.34 1.68 2.11
C PRO A 290 15.11 0.78 1.14
N VAL A 291 15.62 1.37 0.05
CA VAL A 291 16.47 0.71 -0.94
C VAL A 291 17.68 1.56 -1.27
N THR A 292 18.82 0.94 -1.52
CA THR A 292 20.06 1.59 -1.95
C THR A 292 20.31 1.31 -3.42
N VAL A 293 20.61 2.34 -4.21
CA VAL A 293 20.98 2.21 -5.62
C VAL A 293 22.41 1.64 -5.71
N LEU A 294 22.56 0.40 -6.19
CA LEU A 294 23.87 -0.24 -6.34
C LEU A 294 24.51 0.08 -7.67
N SER A 295 23.75 -0.03 -8.76
CA SER A 295 24.30 0.21 -10.10
C SER A 295 23.25 0.75 -11.07
N ILE A 296 23.71 1.52 -12.05
CA ILE A 296 22.94 2.09 -13.14
C ILE A 296 23.62 1.72 -14.45
N THR A 297 23.00 0.88 -15.27
CA THR A 297 23.56 0.43 -16.54
C THR A 297 22.69 0.94 -17.70
N PRO A 298 23.11 2.01 -18.41
CA PRO A 298 22.35 2.55 -19.53
C PRO A 298 22.52 1.67 -20.80
N ASP A 299 21.46 1.59 -21.59
CA ASP A 299 21.42 1.03 -22.94
C ASP A 299 20.82 2.06 -23.89
N GLU A 300 21.69 2.81 -24.55
CA GLU A 300 21.28 3.84 -25.49
C GLU A 300 20.52 3.28 -26.70
N ALA A 301 20.82 2.05 -27.11
CA ALA A 301 20.17 1.40 -28.24
C ALA A 301 18.73 1.00 -27.91
N ALA A 302 18.48 0.57 -26.68
CA ALA A 302 17.15 0.23 -26.20
C ALA A 302 16.38 1.45 -25.62
N GLY A 303 17.06 2.58 -25.36
CA GLY A 303 16.47 3.79 -24.79
C GLY A 303 16.11 3.65 -23.30
N VAL A 304 16.66 2.67 -22.60
CA VAL A 304 16.39 2.37 -21.20
C VAL A 304 17.68 2.17 -20.40
N ALA A 305 17.57 2.32 -19.09
CA ALA A 305 18.66 1.98 -18.17
C ALA A 305 18.18 0.90 -17.19
N LYS A 306 19.03 -0.07 -16.90
CA LYS A 306 18.82 -1.06 -15.85
C LYS A 306 19.30 -0.48 -14.53
N LEU A 307 18.46 -0.63 -13.49
CA LEU A 307 18.76 -0.29 -12.12
C LEU A 307 18.85 -1.56 -11.28
N GLU A 308 19.82 -1.60 -10.40
CA GLU A 308 19.96 -2.60 -9.34
C GLU A 308 19.83 -1.88 -8.00
N LEU A 309 18.76 -2.21 -7.28
CA LEU A 309 18.45 -1.64 -5.97
C LEU A 309 18.55 -2.74 -4.92
N GLU A 310 19.16 -2.46 -3.78
CA GLU A 310 19.35 -3.41 -2.68
C GLU A 310 18.54 -2.96 -1.46
N SER A 311 17.97 -3.93 -0.73
CA SER A 311 17.35 -3.71 0.57
C SER A 311 17.68 -4.83 1.55
N GLU A 312 17.71 -4.46 2.84
CA GLU A 312 17.85 -5.39 3.96
C GLU A 312 16.54 -5.55 4.74
N TYR A 313 15.46 -4.89 4.30
CA TYR A 313 14.17 -4.92 4.97
C TYR A 313 13.33 -6.10 4.52
N ILE A 314 12.97 -6.98 5.45
CA ILE A 314 12.16 -8.18 5.21
C ILE A 314 10.87 -8.11 6.04
N ASN A 315 9.75 -8.40 5.39
CA ASN A 315 8.47 -8.65 6.02
C ASN A 315 7.71 -9.74 5.22
N GLU A 316 6.52 -10.13 5.69
CA GLU A 316 5.72 -11.19 5.07
C GLU A 316 5.27 -10.86 3.63
N ASP A 317 5.08 -9.58 3.30
CA ASP A 317 4.69 -9.15 1.96
C ASP A 317 5.85 -9.18 0.98
N VAL A 318 7.01 -8.61 1.39
CA VAL A 318 8.21 -8.52 0.54
C VAL A 318 8.72 -9.90 0.12
N VAL A 319 8.70 -10.90 1.02
CA VAL A 319 9.20 -12.25 0.70
C VAL A 319 8.35 -12.99 -0.34
N THR A 320 7.11 -12.56 -0.55
CA THR A 320 6.22 -13.14 -1.56
C THR A 320 6.36 -12.51 -2.94
N LEU A 321 7.12 -11.39 -3.03
CA LEU A 321 7.34 -10.69 -4.29
C LEU A 321 8.36 -11.43 -5.16
N GLU A 322 8.02 -11.63 -6.42
CA GLU A 322 8.91 -12.21 -7.43
C GLU A 322 9.06 -11.25 -8.62
N GLN A 323 7.95 -10.86 -9.23
CA GLN A 323 7.84 -9.81 -10.22
C GLN A 323 6.82 -8.82 -9.70
N ALA A 324 7.20 -7.58 -9.55
CA ALA A 324 6.35 -6.58 -8.93
C ALA A 324 6.40 -5.26 -9.68
N ARG A 325 5.29 -4.56 -9.63
CA ARG A 325 5.22 -3.15 -9.94
C ARG A 325 5.59 -2.39 -8.69
N ALA A 326 6.48 -1.42 -8.83
CA ALA A 326 7.03 -0.65 -7.74
C ALA A 326 6.89 0.85 -8.01
N GLU A 327 6.68 1.60 -6.95
CA GLU A 327 6.71 3.05 -6.92
C GLU A 327 7.94 3.49 -6.13
N ILE A 328 8.91 4.11 -6.80
CA ILE A 328 10.13 4.64 -6.19
C ILE A 328 9.88 6.11 -5.87
N SER A 329 10.08 6.49 -4.61
CA SER A 329 9.93 7.85 -4.12
C SER A 329 11.30 8.51 -3.95
N PHE A 330 11.48 9.70 -4.57
CA PHE A 330 12.71 10.49 -4.50
C PHE A 330 12.66 11.50 -3.37
N GLU A 331 11.80 12.49 -3.50
CA GLU A 331 11.69 13.61 -2.58
C GLU A 331 10.22 13.98 -2.34
N THR A 332 9.90 14.38 -1.11
CA THR A 332 8.59 14.91 -0.74
C THR A 332 8.64 16.42 -0.73
N TYR A 333 7.93 17.05 -1.63
CA TYR A 333 7.79 18.50 -1.71
C TYR A 333 6.61 18.96 -0.87
N LYS A 334 6.85 19.86 0.08
CA LYS A 334 5.81 20.44 0.95
C LYS A 334 5.61 21.91 0.61
N GLY A 335 4.35 22.35 0.55
CA GLY A 335 4.02 23.73 0.23
C GLY A 335 2.53 23.94 0.02
N LEU A 336 2.17 24.89 -0.83
CA LEU A 336 0.78 25.18 -1.19
C LEU A 336 0.41 24.46 -2.49
N SER A 337 -0.58 23.61 -2.45
CA SER A 337 -1.07 22.86 -3.61
C SER A 337 -2.09 23.68 -4.38
N VAL A 338 -1.91 23.75 -5.71
CA VAL A 338 -2.87 24.24 -6.66
C VAL A 338 -2.92 23.33 -7.87
N SER A 339 -4.01 23.38 -8.64
CA SER A 339 -4.11 22.65 -9.91
C SER A 339 -3.08 23.17 -10.92
N LYS A 340 -2.47 22.29 -11.69
CA LYS A 340 -1.59 22.64 -12.79
C LYS A 340 -2.23 23.61 -13.80
N GLN A 341 -3.55 23.52 -13.96
CA GLN A 341 -4.33 24.41 -14.83
C GLN A 341 -4.38 25.87 -14.35
N ALA A 342 -4.06 26.12 -13.07
CA ALA A 342 -4.04 27.46 -12.50
C ALA A 342 -2.74 28.22 -12.78
N LEU A 343 -1.69 27.51 -13.25
CA LEU A 343 -0.42 28.14 -13.59
C LEU A 343 -0.52 28.86 -14.93
N HIS A 344 -0.01 30.08 -14.95
CA HIS A 344 0.12 30.91 -16.13
C HIS A 344 1.52 31.49 -16.20
N VAL A 345 1.93 31.91 -17.41
CA VAL A 345 3.18 32.64 -17.60
C VAL A 345 2.83 34.02 -18.19
N LEU A 346 3.23 35.07 -17.47
CA LEU A 346 3.05 36.45 -17.89
C LEU A 346 4.42 37.16 -17.90
N ASP A 347 4.81 37.73 -19.05
CA ASP A 347 6.09 38.42 -19.22
C ASP A 347 7.32 37.59 -18.80
N GLY A 348 7.25 36.25 -19.02
CA GLY A 348 8.32 35.32 -18.68
C GLY A 348 8.35 34.89 -17.19
N GLN A 349 7.39 35.34 -16.35
CA GLN A 349 7.25 34.98 -14.98
C GLN A 349 6.08 34.03 -14.76
N THR A 350 6.32 32.92 -14.04
CA THR A 350 5.27 31.97 -13.64
C THR A 350 4.46 32.55 -12.50
N GLY A 351 3.12 32.42 -12.56
CA GLY A 351 2.24 32.94 -11.54
C GLY A 351 0.84 32.36 -11.64
N ILE A 352 -0.01 32.81 -10.73
CA ILE A 352 -1.42 32.43 -10.60
C ILE A 352 -2.31 33.67 -10.55
N TYR A 353 -3.57 33.51 -10.95
CA TYR A 353 -4.58 34.51 -10.72
C TYR A 353 -5.37 34.20 -9.45
N VAL A 354 -5.40 35.18 -8.53
CA VAL A 354 -6.09 35.06 -7.25
C VAL A 354 -7.28 36.01 -7.23
N LYS A 355 -8.43 35.52 -6.79
CA LYS A 355 -9.61 36.34 -6.54
C LYS A 355 -9.56 36.93 -5.12
N SER A 356 -9.51 38.24 -5.01
CA SER A 356 -9.66 38.95 -3.73
C SER A 356 -10.84 39.92 -3.82
N GLY A 357 -11.88 39.67 -3.00
CA GLY A 357 -13.18 40.32 -3.19
C GLY A 357 -13.78 40.00 -4.54
N ASN A 358 -14.09 41.04 -5.36
CA ASN A 358 -14.59 40.88 -6.72
C ASN A 358 -13.53 41.18 -7.79
N MET A 359 -12.25 41.26 -7.43
CA MET A 359 -11.18 41.56 -8.36
C MET A 359 -10.20 40.39 -8.49
N VAL A 360 -9.60 40.31 -9.69
CA VAL A 360 -8.54 39.34 -10.02
C VAL A 360 -7.18 40.01 -9.86
N TYR A 361 -6.29 39.36 -9.15
CA TYR A 361 -4.90 39.80 -8.98
C TYR A 361 -3.94 38.73 -9.53
N TRP A 362 -2.97 39.18 -10.31
CA TRP A 362 -1.83 38.37 -10.68
C TRP A 362 -0.88 38.26 -9.48
N ARG A 363 -0.41 37.06 -9.18
CA ARG A 363 0.61 36.80 -8.17
C ARG A 363 1.68 35.91 -8.75
N PRO A 364 2.95 36.33 -8.75
CA PRO A 364 4.06 35.47 -9.07
C PRO A 364 4.16 34.34 -8.05
N VAL A 365 4.63 33.17 -8.49
CA VAL A 365 4.78 31.99 -7.64
C VAL A 365 6.08 31.27 -7.94
N LYS A 366 6.67 30.71 -6.89
CA LYS A 366 7.82 29.83 -7.01
C LYS A 366 7.32 28.38 -6.96
N VAL A 367 7.42 27.69 -8.08
CA VAL A 367 7.06 26.26 -8.20
C VAL A 367 8.19 25.45 -7.56
N LEU A 368 7.85 24.58 -6.60
CA LEU A 368 8.76 23.62 -5.98
C LEU A 368 8.70 22.28 -6.72
N PHE A 369 7.49 21.84 -7.08
CA PHE A 369 7.30 20.57 -7.78
C PHE A 369 6.04 20.64 -8.65
N GLU A 370 6.12 20.03 -9.84
CA GLU A 370 5.03 19.95 -10.81
C GLU A 370 4.65 18.48 -11.04
N GLY A 371 3.56 18.06 -10.42
CA GLY A 371 2.99 16.73 -10.62
C GLY A 371 2.09 16.66 -11.88
N GLU A 372 1.39 15.54 -12.03
CA GLU A 372 0.51 15.33 -13.18
C GLU A 372 -0.67 16.31 -13.24
N SER A 373 -1.38 16.49 -12.14
CA SER A 373 -2.59 17.31 -12.03
C SER A 373 -2.47 18.49 -11.09
N GLN A 374 -1.53 18.43 -10.13
CA GLN A 374 -1.31 19.42 -9.09
C GLN A 374 0.13 19.91 -9.10
N VAL A 375 0.34 21.09 -8.55
CA VAL A 375 1.64 21.74 -8.42
C VAL A 375 1.82 22.18 -6.98
N ILE A 376 3.00 21.96 -6.43
CA ILE A 376 3.40 22.49 -5.11
C ILE A 376 4.16 23.79 -5.32
N LEU A 377 3.62 24.85 -4.74
CA LEU A 377 4.19 26.17 -4.68
C LEU A 377 4.89 26.38 -3.34
N SER A 378 5.93 27.20 -3.32
CA SER A 378 6.56 27.63 -2.07
C SER A 378 5.53 28.31 -1.17
N ASP A 379 5.54 28.00 0.12
CA ASP A 379 4.73 28.67 1.15
C ASP A 379 5.48 29.87 1.78
N VAL A 380 6.74 30.08 1.41
CA VAL A 380 7.54 31.21 1.85
C VAL A 380 7.25 32.42 0.97
N TYR A 381 6.66 33.46 1.58
CA TYR A 381 6.37 34.71 0.89
C TYR A 381 7.69 35.45 0.50
N GLU A 382 7.78 35.85 -0.74
CA GLU A 382 8.90 36.63 -1.30
C GLU A 382 8.36 37.61 -2.31
N ASP A 383 8.48 38.93 -2.04
CA ASP A 383 7.91 40.01 -2.84
C ASP A 383 8.41 39.99 -4.29
N GLY A 384 7.51 40.04 -5.26
CA GLY A 384 7.83 39.97 -6.70
C GLY A 384 8.27 38.60 -7.20
N VAL A 385 8.42 37.59 -6.34
CA VAL A 385 8.89 36.24 -6.70
C VAL A 385 7.88 35.17 -6.30
N ASN A 386 7.38 35.21 -5.06
CA ASN A 386 6.38 34.27 -4.54
C ASN A 386 5.41 35.01 -3.62
N GLU A 387 4.24 35.33 -4.12
CA GLU A 387 3.24 36.15 -3.42
C GLU A 387 1.97 35.36 -3.04
N VAL A 388 1.94 34.05 -3.29
CA VAL A 388 0.82 33.19 -2.89
C VAL A 388 0.75 33.09 -1.35
N LYS A 389 -0.48 33.05 -0.82
CA LYS A 389 -0.73 32.91 0.61
C LYS A 389 -1.64 31.73 0.89
N TYR A 390 -1.56 31.23 2.12
CA TYR A 390 -2.48 30.24 2.63
C TYR A 390 -3.93 30.67 2.43
N TYR A 391 -4.73 29.75 1.87
CA TYR A 391 -6.15 29.94 1.63
C TYR A 391 -6.50 31.00 0.58
N ASP A 392 -5.56 31.40 -0.28
CA ASP A 392 -5.88 32.23 -1.44
C ASP A 392 -6.88 31.50 -2.35
N ASN A 393 -7.87 32.29 -2.84
CA ASN A 393 -8.84 31.79 -3.83
C ASN A 393 -8.21 31.88 -5.22
N VAL A 394 -7.62 30.79 -5.66
CA VAL A 394 -6.91 30.69 -6.95
C VAL A 394 -7.90 30.40 -8.06
N ILE A 395 -7.81 31.09 -9.18
CA ILE A 395 -8.64 30.85 -10.35
C ILE A 395 -7.97 29.75 -11.17
N ARG A 396 -8.57 28.56 -11.13
CA ARG A 396 -8.07 27.39 -11.87
C ARG A 396 -8.27 27.53 -13.37
N THR A 397 -9.46 27.96 -13.78
CA THR A 397 -9.81 28.18 -15.19
C THR A 397 -10.78 29.35 -15.29
N GLY A 398 -10.72 30.09 -16.38
CA GLY A 398 -11.65 31.17 -16.65
C GLY A 398 -11.43 31.80 -18.00
N LYS A 399 -12.44 32.51 -18.51
CA LYS A 399 -12.41 33.23 -19.79
C LYS A 399 -11.88 34.65 -19.60
N ASP A 400 -10.88 35.05 -20.40
CA ASP A 400 -10.30 36.40 -20.37
C ASP A 400 -9.79 36.83 -18.97
N ILE A 401 -9.15 35.93 -18.23
CA ILE A 401 -8.62 36.25 -16.90
C ILE A 401 -7.37 37.11 -17.04
N HIS A 402 -7.36 38.27 -16.40
CA HIS A 402 -6.23 39.19 -16.35
C HIS A 402 -6.25 40.00 -15.05
N HIS A 403 -5.11 40.57 -14.70
CA HIS A 403 -4.99 41.42 -13.52
C HIS A 403 -5.95 42.63 -13.60
N GLY A 404 -6.67 42.89 -12.51
CA GLY A 404 -7.64 43.98 -12.44
C GLY A 404 -9.04 43.68 -12.99
N LYS A 405 -9.28 42.45 -13.53
CA LYS A 405 -10.63 42.07 -13.98
C LYS A 405 -11.60 42.03 -12.83
N LEU A 406 -12.79 42.62 -13.00
CA LEU A 406 -13.91 42.51 -12.10
C LEU A 406 -14.68 41.21 -12.40
N LEU A 407 -14.88 40.40 -11.41
CA LEU A 407 -15.69 39.18 -11.46
C LEU A 407 -17.08 39.50 -10.91
N SER A 408 -18.09 39.26 -11.72
CA SER A 408 -19.50 39.46 -11.36
C SER A 408 -20.07 38.26 -10.61
#